data_917f3fdb8ccddaa4ef62abc28046835e
#
_entry.id   917f3fdb8ccddaa4ef62abc28046835e
#
_cell.length_a   1.000
_cell.length_b   1.000
_cell.length_c   1.000
_cell.angle_alpha   90.00
_cell.angle_beta   90.00
_cell.angle_gamma   90.00
#
_symmetry.space_group_name_H-M   'P 1'
#
loop_
_entity.id
_entity.type
_entity.pdbx_description
1 polymer ?
#
loop_
_entity_poly.entity_id
_entity_poly.type
_entity_poly.pdbx_seq_one_letter_code
_entity_poly.pdbx_strand_id
1 'polypeptide(L)'
;MAAAPPSSAAADFVMRRGQALRFWKRLQTRRSNVSGIDDVASLAGVSKATVSRALSGRGYVSSDTRSRVAQAAATLGYVVSSSASSLVTGRTNNVGVIIPVINQWFFGSIIEGVERALLDRGYDLMLYNLTKSHAERTRVFEYFLVRKRVDAVIAVTLEITPEETERLLALGKPIAGIGGPLEGIPTLSIDDVAAARLATEHLLLLGHRDIMHIGGDVDEQMDFHVHSKRLKGYMEALTEAGIPYDQDSYVATRFDIPSAYRVGKQILGDPRRRPTAIFAAADEVAIGVILAARELGISVPDDLSVIGIDNHPLAEMFGLTSIEQRPDLQGEQVVDWVIRQLEEPGWTPPKRHTVLPATLIMRSSTARPRPRIG
;
A
#
# COMPACT_ATOMS: atom_id res chain seq x y z
N MET A 1 -33.43 49.20 -41.41
CA MET A 1 -32.82 48.90 -40.09
C MET A 1 -31.55 48.12 -40.33
N ALA A 2 -30.41 48.76 -40.17
CA ALA A 2 -29.07 48.12 -40.33
C ALA A 2 -28.66 47.45 -39.01
N ALA A 3 -28.25 46.20 -39.10
CA ALA A 3 -27.77 45.43 -37.93
C ALA A 3 -26.43 46.01 -37.41
N ALA A 4 -26.32 46.20 -36.12
CA ALA A 4 -25.11 46.67 -35.48
C ALA A 4 -23.98 45.65 -35.59
N PRO A 5 -22.69 46.05 -35.71
CA PRO A 5 -21.55 45.14 -35.75
C PRO A 5 -21.33 44.44 -34.40
N PRO A 6 -20.83 43.18 -34.38
CA PRO A 6 -20.57 42.44 -33.12
C PRO A 6 -19.50 43.16 -32.30
N SER A 7 -19.67 43.14 -30.96
CA SER A 7 -18.76 43.78 -30.03
C SER A 7 -17.34 43.16 -30.09
N SER A 8 -16.29 43.97 -29.80
CA SER A 8 -14.88 43.56 -29.87
C SER A 8 -14.55 42.32 -29.06
N ALA A 9 -15.30 42.05 -27.98
CA ALA A 9 -15.14 40.87 -27.13
C ALA A 9 -15.54 39.55 -27.82
N ALA A 10 -16.54 39.60 -28.74
CA ALA A 10 -16.94 38.41 -29.50
C ALA A 10 -15.90 38.06 -30.59
N ALA A 11 -15.26 39.05 -31.19
CA ALA A 11 -14.20 38.87 -32.18
C ALA A 11 -12.93 38.25 -31.53
N ASP A 12 -12.57 38.72 -30.35
CA ASP A 12 -11.41 38.16 -29.56
C ASP A 12 -11.67 36.72 -29.12
N PHE A 13 -12.87 36.37 -28.73
CA PHE A 13 -13.23 35.00 -28.34
C PHE A 13 -13.16 34.02 -29.53
N VAL A 14 -13.59 34.44 -30.71
CA VAL A 14 -13.50 33.63 -31.93
C VAL A 14 -12.04 33.47 -32.40
N MET A 15 -11.23 34.52 -32.30
CA MET A 15 -9.78 34.47 -32.63
C MET A 15 -9.00 33.54 -31.67
N ARG A 16 -9.26 33.57 -30.37
CA ARG A 16 -8.65 32.66 -29.41
C ARG A 16 -9.02 31.20 -29.62
N ARG A 17 -10.29 30.92 -29.98
CA ARG A 17 -10.74 29.57 -30.39
C ARG A 17 -10.05 29.06 -31.65
N GLY A 18 -9.86 29.90 -32.63
CA GLY A 18 -9.18 29.56 -33.88
C GLY A 18 -7.67 29.28 -33.67
N GLN A 19 -7.04 30.00 -32.78
CA GLN A 19 -5.63 29.75 -32.39
C GLN A 19 -5.49 28.47 -31.56
N ALA A 20 -6.39 28.23 -30.61
CA ALA A 20 -6.42 26.98 -29.83
C ALA A 20 -6.65 25.76 -30.74
N LEU A 21 -7.59 25.83 -31.69
CA LEU A 21 -7.83 24.74 -32.64
C LEU A 21 -6.63 24.49 -33.58
N ARG A 22 -5.93 25.54 -34.03
CA ARG A 22 -4.69 25.38 -34.80
C ARG A 22 -3.54 24.81 -33.96
N PHE A 23 -3.42 25.18 -32.69
CA PHE A 23 -2.45 24.60 -31.75
C PHE A 23 -2.77 23.11 -31.51
N TRP A 24 -4.05 22.75 -31.26
CA TRP A 24 -4.50 21.37 -31.12
C TRP A 24 -4.28 20.52 -32.38
N LYS A 25 -4.57 21.07 -33.56
CA LYS A 25 -4.28 20.38 -34.82
C LYS A 25 -2.78 20.18 -35.05
N ARG A 26 -1.92 21.13 -34.66
CA ARG A 26 -0.47 20.96 -34.71
C ARG A 26 0.06 19.94 -33.70
N LEU A 27 -0.58 19.80 -32.53
CA LEU A 27 -0.26 18.74 -31.57
C LEU A 27 -0.75 17.37 -32.08
N GLN A 28 -1.88 17.30 -32.72
CA GLN A 28 -2.38 16.04 -33.31
C GLN A 28 -1.54 15.59 -34.51
N THR A 29 -1.05 16.49 -35.36
CA THR A 29 -0.13 16.13 -36.44
C THR A 29 1.26 15.74 -35.97
N ARG A 30 1.70 16.17 -34.76
CA ARG A 30 2.91 15.65 -34.10
C ARG A 30 2.73 14.27 -33.45
N ARG A 31 1.48 13.86 -33.15
CA ARG A 31 1.18 12.54 -32.57
C ARG A 31 1.15 11.38 -33.58
N SER A 32 1.26 11.63 -34.87
CA SER A 32 1.21 10.60 -35.91
C SER A 32 2.59 10.03 -36.33
N ASN A 33 3.68 10.42 -35.66
CA ASN A 33 4.99 9.81 -35.90
C ASN A 33 5.50 9.11 -34.61
N VAL A 34 4.76 8.14 -34.09
CA VAL A 34 5.37 7.14 -33.20
C VAL A 34 6.20 6.24 -34.11
N SER A 35 7.53 6.42 -34.05
CA SER A 35 8.46 5.60 -34.83
C SER A 35 8.22 4.12 -34.52
N GLY A 36 8.00 3.33 -35.55
CA GLY A 36 7.76 1.90 -35.44
C GLY A 36 9.05 1.09 -35.51
N ILE A 37 8.96 -0.21 -35.27
CA ILE A 37 10.08 -1.15 -35.44
C ILE A 37 10.64 -1.10 -36.86
N ASP A 38 9.80 -0.72 -37.85
CA ASP A 38 10.18 -0.54 -39.26
C ASP A 38 11.16 0.60 -39.44
N ASP A 39 10.94 1.72 -38.77
CA ASP A 39 11.79 2.89 -38.84
C ASP A 39 13.16 2.62 -38.20
N VAL A 40 13.16 1.89 -37.07
CA VAL A 40 14.41 1.43 -36.43
C VAL A 40 15.17 0.48 -37.34
N ALA A 41 14.49 -0.47 -37.98
CA ALA A 41 15.12 -1.41 -38.91
C ALA A 41 15.75 -0.70 -40.10
N SER A 42 15.04 0.28 -40.66
CA SER A 42 15.52 1.10 -41.77
C SER A 42 16.74 1.95 -41.38
N LEU A 43 16.68 2.62 -40.21
CA LEU A 43 17.77 3.48 -39.74
C LEU A 43 19.02 2.67 -39.35
N ALA A 44 18.83 1.48 -38.73
CA ALA A 44 19.94 0.60 -38.35
C ALA A 44 20.50 -0.25 -39.52
N GLY A 45 19.82 -0.26 -40.69
CA GLY A 45 20.21 -1.07 -41.85
C GLY A 45 20.09 -2.59 -41.61
N VAL A 46 19.07 -3.05 -40.90
CA VAL A 46 18.86 -4.45 -40.56
C VAL A 46 17.37 -4.86 -40.72
N SER A 47 17.08 -6.15 -40.66
CA SER A 47 15.69 -6.63 -40.71
C SER A 47 14.94 -6.37 -39.38
N LYS A 48 13.59 -6.27 -39.42
CA LYS A 48 12.73 -6.21 -38.21
C LYS A 48 13.03 -7.33 -37.21
N ALA A 49 13.27 -8.54 -37.72
CA ALA A 49 13.62 -9.69 -36.87
C ALA A 49 14.97 -9.49 -36.17
N THR A 50 15.93 -8.82 -36.81
CA THR A 50 17.22 -8.45 -36.21
C THR A 50 17.04 -7.37 -35.16
N VAL A 51 16.22 -6.34 -35.42
CA VAL A 51 15.88 -5.32 -34.43
C VAL A 51 15.24 -5.97 -33.19
N SER A 52 14.22 -6.80 -33.38
CA SER A 52 13.54 -7.51 -32.29
C SER A 52 14.52 -8.34 -31.45
N ARG A 53 15.41 -9.09 -32.08
CA ARG A 53 16.45 -9.89 -31.39
C ARG A 53 17.47 -9.01 -30.67
N ALA A 54 17.91 -7.91 -31.29
CA ALA A 54 18.89 -6.99 -30.71
C ALA A 54 18.34 -6.32 -29.44
N LEU A 55 17.07 -5.86 -29.47
CA LEU A 55 16.41 -5.16 -28.36
C LEU A 55 15.92 -6.10 -27.26
N SER A 56 15.49 -7.32 -27.61
CA SER A 56 15.04 -8.32 -26.60
C SER A 56 16.20 -9.10 -25.94
N GLY A 57 17.42 -8.96 -26.44
CA GLY A 57 18.58 -9.72 -25.96
C GLY A 57 18.57 -11.22 -26.34
N ARG A 58 17.56 -11.70 -27.09
CA ARG A 58 17.36 -13.10 -27.44
C ARG A 58 17.95 -13.42 -28.80
N GLY A 59 18.61 -14.57 -28.90
CA GLY A 59 19.27 -15.03 -30.12
C GLY A 59 20.61 -14.29 -30.37
N TYR A 60 21.38 -14.82 -31.31
CA TYR A 60 22.69 -14.26 -31.66
C TYR A 60 22.52 -13.00 -32.50
N VAL A 61 23.03 -11.87 -31.98
CA VAL A 61 23.22 -10.60 -32.70
C VAL A 61 24.61 -10.07 -32.32
N SER A 62 25.43 -9.72 -33.28
CA SER A 62 26.77 -9.18 -33.01
C SER A 62 26.67 -7.89 -32.16
N SER A 63 27.68 -7.62 -31.34
CA SER A 63 27.79 -6.42 -30.52
C SER A 63 27.64 -5.13 -31.33
N ASP A 64 28.27 -5.07 -32.49
CA ASP A 64 28.16 -3.92 -33.42
C ASP A 64 26.70 -3.69 -33.89
N THR A 65 26.05 -4.76 -34.34
CA THR A 65 24.65 -4.66 -34.79
C THR A 65 23.72 -4.28 -33.62
N ARG A 66 23.96 -4.79 -32.40
CA ARG A 66 23.19 -4.42 -31.21
C ARG A 66 23.37 -2.95 -30.88
N SER A 67 24.59 -2.42 -30.95
CA SER A 67 24.87 -1.00 -30.71
C SER A 67 24.21 -0.11 -31.76
N ARG A 68 24.25 -0.45 -33.06
CA ARG A 68 23.57 0.29 -34.13
C ARG A 68 22.05 0.34 -33.92
N VAL A 69 21.45 -0.81 -33.57
CA VAL A 69 20.01 -0.88 -33.29
C VAL A 69 19.63 -0.06 -32.07
N ALA A 70 20.42 -0.11 -30.98
CA ALA A 70 20.17 0.67 -29.78
C ALA A 70 20.27 2.18 -30.07
N GLN A 71 21.27 2.60 -30.85
CA GLN A 71 21.44 4.00 -31.26
C GLN A 71 20.29 4.48 -32.16
N ALA A 72 19.86 3.66 -33.12
CA ALA A 72 18.73 3.98 -34.00
C ALA A 72 17.41 4.10 -33.18
N ALA A 73 17.17 3.19 -32.23
CA ALA A 73 16.00 3.25 -31.34
C ALA A 73 16.01 4.52 -30.48
N ALA A 74 17.16 4.86 -29.87
CA ALA A 74 17.31 6.08 -29.08
C ALA A 74 17.09 7.35 -29.91
N THR A 75 17.64 7.42 -31.13
CA THR A 75 17.47 8.55 -32.05
C THR A 75 16.02 8.76 -32.45
N LEU A 76 15.27 7.68 -32.64
CA LEU A 76 13.85 7.71 -33.03
C LEU A 76 12.89 7.80 -31.84
N GLY A 77 13.39 7.75 -30.59
CA GLY A 77 12.54 7.65 -29.40
C GLY A 77 11.70 6.38 -29.39
N TYR A 78 12.17 5.31 -30.08
CA TYR A 78 11.43 4.05 -30.16
C TYR A 78 11.58 3.27 -28.85
N VAL A 79 10.44 3.00 -28.20
CA VAL A 79 10.34 2.10 -27.06
C VAL A 79 9.67 0.81 -27.52
N VAL A 80 10.25 -0.33 -27.19
CA VAL A 80 9.64 -1.64 -27.50
C VAL A 80 8.27 -1.70 -26.89
N SER A 81 7.24 -1.95 -27.70
CA SER A 81 5.87 -2.13 -27.20
C SER A 81 5.83 -3.35 -26.28
N SER A 82 5.42 -3.14 -25.01
CA SER A 82 5.23 -4.22 -24.05
C SER A 82 4.27 -5.29 -24.57
N SER A 83 3.23 -4.88 -25.31
CA SER A 83 2.28 -5.81 -25.96
C SER A 83 2.92 -6.67 -27.06
N ALA A 84 3.87 -6.13 -27.85
CA ALA A 84 4.60 -6.91 -28.85
C ALA A 84 5.61 -7.85 -28.20
N SER A 85 6.24 -7.42 -27.11
CA SER A 85 7.15 -8.25 -26.32
C SER A 85 6.38 -9.42 -25.64
N SER A 86 5.22 -9.16 -25.08
CA SER A 86 4.42 -10.19 -24.39
C SER A 86 3.91 -11.28 -25.31
N LEU A 87 3.60 -10.97 -26.57
CA LEU A 87 3.22 -11.97 -27.58
C LEU A 87 4.36 -12.94 -27.91
N VAL A 88 5.61 -12.46 -27.87
CA VAL A 88 6.80 -13.29 -28.19
C VAL A 88 7.32 -14.03 -26.95
N THR A 89 7.24 -13.41 -25.78
CA THR A 89 7.81 -13.94 -24.53
C THR A 89 6.82 -14.75 -23.71
N GLY A 90 5.53 -14.57 -23.93
CA GLY A 90 4.46 -15.08 -23.07
C GLY A 90 4.40 -14.39 -21.69
N ARG A 91 5.26 -13.37 -21.44
CA ARG A 91 5.33 -12.60 -20.19
C ARG A 91 4.90 -11.17 -20.44
N THR A 92 4.16 -10.59 -19.50
CA THR A 92 3.68 -9.21 -19.55
C THR A 92 4.65 -8.25 -18.85
N ASN A 93 5.52 -8.76 -18.00
CA ASN A 93 6.36 -8.06 -17.04
C ASN A 93 5.55 -7.15 -16.10
N ASN A 94 4.32 -7.54 -15.80
CA ASN A 94 3.44 -6.85 -14.85
C ASN A 94 3.15 -7.76 -13.66
N VAL A 95 3.17 -7.20 -12.46
CA VAL A 95 2.68 -7.86 -11.24
C VAL A 95 1.44 -7.13 -10.74
N GLY A 96 0.36 -7.87 -10.53
CA GLY A 96 -0.89 -7.34 -9.99
C GLY A 96 -0.84 -7.25 -8.48
N VAL A 97 -1.16 -6.10 -7.92
CA VAL A 97 -1.28 -5.88 -6.47
C VAL A 97 -2.72 -5.55 -6.13
N ILE A 98 -3.32 -6.34 -5.25
CA ILE A 98 -4.69 -6.16 -4.79
C ILE A 98 -4.65 -5.63 -3.37
N ILE A 99 -5.32 -4.50 -3.11
CA ILE A 99 -5.41 -3.85 -1.80
C ILE A 99 -6.85 -3.43 -1.48
N PRO A 100 -7.24 -3.33 -0.20
CA PRO A 100 -8.57 -2.85 0.19
C PRO A 100 -8.68 -1.33 0.19
N VAL A 101 -7.60 -0.61 0.48
CA VAL A 101 -7.56 0.85 0.66
C VAL A 101 -6.25 1.42 0.15
N ILE A 102 -6.30 2.57 -0.55
CA ILE A 102 -5.10 3.23 -1.10
C ILE A 102 -4.57 4.32 -0.15
N ASN A 103 -5.45 5.03 0.55
CA ASN A 103 -5.14 6.29 1.24
C ASN A 103 -4.84 6.14 2.73
N GLN A 104 -4.31 5.00 3.16
CA GLN A 104 -3.74 4.81 4.49
C GLN A 104 -2.24 4.58 4.37
N TRP A 105 -1.47 5.14 5.31
CA TRP A 105 -0.01 5.08 5.27
C TRP A 105 0.54 3.65 5.17
N PHE A 106 -0.01 2.73 5.95
CA PHE A 106 0.42 1.32 5.97
C PHE A 106 0.39 0.69 4.57
N PHE A 107 -0.73 0.84 3.84
CA PHE A 107 -0.87 0.32 2.48
C PHE A 107 0.04 1.04 1.50
N GLY A 108 0.18 2.37 1.63
CA GLY A 108 1.11 3.17 0.83
C GLY A 108 2.55 2.70 0.98
N SER A 109 2.99 2.42 2.20
CA SER A 109 4.34 1.94 2.49
C SER A 109 4.60 0.54 1.94
N ILE A 110 3.61 -0.38 2.00
CA ILE A 110 3.72 -1.68 1.33
C ILE A 110 3.87 -1.49 -0.19
N ILE A 111 3.03 -0.64 -0.80
CA ILE A 111 3.07 -0.39 -2.25
C ILE A 111 4.43 0.18 -2.65
N GLU A 112 5.00 1.09 -1.88
CA GLU A 112 6.33 1.66 -2.12
C GLU A 112 7.42 0.58 -2.10
N GLY A 113 7.39 -0.33 -1.12
CA GLY A 113 8.31 -1.47 -1.05
C GLY A 113 8.14 -2.44 -2.23
N VAL A 114 6.89 -2.74 -2.59
CA VAL A 114 6.56 -3.58 -3.75
C VAL A 114 7.06 -2.94 -5.05
N GLU A 115 6.74 -1.67 -5.27
CA GLU A 115 7.10 -0.94 -6.50
C GLU A 115 8.60 -0.88 -6.69
N ARG A 116 9.34 -0.48 -5.65
CA ARG A 116 10.81 -0.44 -5.65
C ARG A 116 11.40 -1.80 -6.02
N ALA A 117 10.96 -2.87 -5.37
CA ALA A 117 11.48 -4.21 -5.61
C ALA A 117 11.13 -4.77 -7.00
N LEU A 118 9.98 -4.38 -7.56
CA LEU A 118 9.56 -4.75 -8.91
C LEU A 118 10.39 -4.01 -9.97
N LEU A 119 10.58 -2.70 -9.82
CA LEU A 119 11.38 -1.88 -10.74
C LEU A 119 12.83 -2.38 -10.84
N ASP A 120 13.44 -2.74 -9.72
CA ASP A 120 14.80 -3.30 -9.68
C ASP A 120 14.92 -4.62 -10.49
N ARG A 121 13.80 -5.32 -10.70
CA ARG A 121 13.71 -6.59 -11.45
C ARG A 121 13.11 -6.43 -12.85
N GLY A 122 12.79 -5.20 -13.28
CA GLY A 122 12.24 -4.90 -14.60
C GLY A 122 10.77 -5.29 -14.77
N TYR A 123 10.00 -5.26 -13.69
CA TYR A 123 8.55 -5.47 -13.69
C TYR A 123 7.80 -4.17 -13.37
N ASP A 124 6.63 -4.00 -13.98
CA ASP A 124 5.69 -2.92 -13.70
C ASP A 124 4.65 -3.37 -12.67
N LEU A 125 4.17 -2.42 -11.83
CA LEU A 125 3.11 -2.62 -10.86
C LEU A 125 1.75 -2.28 -11.46
N MET A 126 0.78 -3.19 -11.35
CA MET A 126 -0.63 -2.95 -11.66
C MET A 126 -1.46 -2.99 -10.38
N LEU A 127 -1.96 -1.83 -9.94
CA LEU A 127 -2.72 -1.71 -8.70
C LEU A 127 -4.22 -1.90 -8.92
N TYR A 128 -4.83 -2.73 -8.06
CA TYR A 128 -6.26 -2.99 -8.02
C TYR A 128 -6.80 -2.73 -6.62
N ASN A 129 -7.65 -1.71 -6.50
CA ASN A 129 -8.35 -1.43 -5.26
C ASN A 129 -9.61 -2.29 -5.16
N LEU A 130 -9.71 -3.12 -4.14
CA LEU A 130 -10.83 -4.02 -3.91
C LEU A 130 -11.73 -3.48 -2.81
N THR A 131 -12.77 -2.79 -3.18
CA THR A 131 -13.72 -2.23 -2.20
C THR A 131 -14.60 -3.31 -1.56
N LYS A 132 -15.39 -2.93 -0.53
CA LYS A 132 -16.36 -3.82 0.12
C LYS A 132 -17.55 -4.23 -0.79
N SER A 133 -17.70 -3.58 -1.95
CA SER A 133 -18.77 -3.88 -2.89
C SER A 133 -18.56 -5.24 -3.55
N HIS A 134 -19.46 -6.19 -3.33
CA HIS A 134 -19.44 -7.52 -3.96
C HIS A 134 -19.37 -7.42 -5.50
N ALA A 135 -20.11 -6.48 -6.09
CA ALA A 135 -20.11 -6.27 -7.54
C ALA A 135 -18.74 -5.78 -8.06
N GLU A 136 -18.06 -4.92 -7.30
CA GLU A 136 -16.72 -4.45 -7.66
C GLU A 136 -15.66 -5.54 -7.46
N ARG A 137 -15.76 -6.33 -6.38
CA ARG A 137 -14.90 -7.50 -6.15
C ARG A 137 -15.01 -8.48 -7.30
N THR A 138 -16.23 -8.91 -7.64
CA THR A 138 -16.48 -9.81 -8.78
C THR A 138 -15.87 -9.27 -10.08
N ARG A 139 -16.06 -7.97 -10.33
CA ARG A 139 -15.51 -7.30 -11.52
C ARG A 139 -13.97 -7.32 -11.57
N VAL A 140 -13.30 -7.11 -10.44
CA VAL A 140 -11.83 -7.17 -10.36
C VAL A 140 -11.36 -8.60 -10.66
N PHE A 141 -11.95 -9.61 -10.03
CA PHE A 141 -11.60 -11.02 -10.28
C PHE A 141 -11.87 -11.45 -11.73
N GLU A 142 -12.96 -11.03 -12.33
CA GLU A 142 -13.26 -11.30 -13.75
C GLU A 142 -12.26 -10.60 -14.69
N TYR A 143 -11.84 -9.36 -14.37
CA TYR A 143 -10.84 -8.65 -15.17
C TYR A 143 -9.47 -9.31 -15.07
N PHE A 144 -9.06 -9.80 -13.90
CA PHE A 144 -7.82 -10.55 -13.77
C PHE A 144 -7.82 -11.82 -14.60
N LEU A 145 -8.92 -12.58 -14.50
CA LEU A 145 -9.05 -13.88 -15.17
C LEU A 145 -9.06 -13.75 -16.70
N VAL A 146 -9.84 -12.79 -17.21
CA VAL A 146 -10.09 -12.68 -18.65
C VAL A 146 -8.92 -12.06 -19.41
N ARG A 147 -8.18 -11.11 -18.81
CA ARG A 147 -7.20 -10.32 -19.57
C ARG A 147 -5.76 -10.80 -19.49
N LYS A 148 -5.42 -11.76 -18.63
CA LYS A 148 -4.05 -12.33 -18.47
C LYS A 148 -2.94 -11.26 -18.52
N ARG A 149 -3.18 -10.10 -17.88
CA ARG A 149 -2.32 -8.91 -17.98
C ARG A 149 -1.18 -8.90 -16.98
N VAL A 150 -1.13 -9.86 -16.09
CA VAL A 150 -0.12 -9.94 -15.03
C VAL A 150 0.56 -11.31 -15.06
N ASP A 151 1.81 -11.36 -14.64
CA ASP A 151 2.59 -12.58 -14.55
C ASP A 151 2.54 -13.19 -13.14
N ALA A 152 2.28 -12.38 -12.12
CA ALA A 152 2.09 -12.78 -10.73
C ALA A 152 1.07 -11.88 -10.03
N VAL A 153 0.58 -12.29 -8.85
CA VAL A 153 -0.37 -11.54 -8.04
C VAL A 153 0.12 -11.44 -6.59
N ILE A 154 0.00 -10.25 -6.00
CA ILE A 154 0.22 -10.00 -4.57
C ILE A 154 -1.10 -9.51 -3.96
N ALA A 155 -1.61 -10.24 -2.94
CA ALA A 155 -2.79 -9.85 -2.18
C ALA A 155 -2.34 -9.22 -0.85
N VAL A 156 -2.77 -7.97 -0.58
CA VAL A 156 -2.32 -7.22 0.60
C VAL A 156 -3.48 -7.03 1.56
N THR A 157 -3.35 -7.57 2.75
CA THR A 157 -4.24 -7.40 3.90
C THR A 157 -5.71 -7.46 3.48
N LEU A 158 -6.03 -8.52 2.75
CA LEU A 158 -7.35 -8.73 2.19
C LEU A 158 -7.79 -10.17 2.46
N GLU A 159 -8.79 -10.32 3.31
CA GLU A 159 -9.47 -11.61 3.45
C GLU A 159 -10.29 -11.87 2.18
N ILE A 160 -9.92 -12.92 1.48
CA ILE A 160 -10.58 -13.36 0.24
C ILE A 160 -11.42 -14.61 0.53
N THR A 161 -12.57 -14.71 -0.13
CA THR A 161 -13.45 -15.87 0.05
C THR A 161 -12.81 -17.14 -0.53
N PRO A 162 -13.25 -18.33 -0.12
CA PRO A 162 -12.80 -19.58 -0.73
C PRO A 162 -12.94 -19.58 -2.26
N GLU A 163 -14.06 -19.05 -2.78
CA GLU A 163 -14.33 -18.96 -4.22
C GLU A 163 -13.38 -17.97 -4.91
N GLU A 164 -13.05 -16.86 -4.27
CA GLU A 164 -12.05 -15.91 -4.78
C GLU A 164 -10.64 -16.52 -4.78
N THR A 165 -10.32 -17.30 -3.72
CA THR A 165 -9.06 -18.04 -3.62
C THR A 165 -8.92 -19.05 -4.74
N GLU A 166 -9.96 -19.87 -4.98
CA GLU A 166 -9.98 -20.83 -6.10
C GLU A 166 -9.78 -20.16 -7.45
N ARG A 167 -10.43 -19.01 -7.67
CA ARG A 167 -10.27 -18.21 -8.90
C ARG A 167 -8.84 -17.70 -9.07
N LEU A 168 -8.21 -17.21 -8.00
CA LEU A 168 -6.81 -16.79 -8.03
C LEU A 168 -5.88 -17.97 -8.36
N LEU A 169 -6.05 -19.10 -7.68
CA LEU A 169 -5.24 -20.31 -7.92
C LEU A 169 -5.43 -20.85 -9.35
N ALA A 170 -6.66 -20.76 -9.90
CA ALA A 170 -6.96 -21.15 -11.28
C ALA A 170 -6.23 -20.31 -12.35
N LEU A 171 -5.67 -19.15 -12.00
CA LEU A 171 -4.80 -18.38 -12.90
C LEU A 171 -3.54 -19.16 -13.30
N GLY A 172 -3.10 -20.13 -12.48
CA GLY A 172 -1.84 -20.84 -12.68
C GLY A 172 -0.61 -19.92 -12.66
N LYS A 173 -0.69 -18.82 -11.91
CA LYS A 173 0.36 -17.80 -11.75
C LYS A 173 0.91 -17.83 -10.32
N PRO A 174 2.17 -17.41 -10.09
CA PRO A 174 2.66 -17.15 -8.76
C PRO A 174 1.77 -16.18 -8.00
N ILE A 175 1.45 -16.53 -6.76
CA ILE A 175 0.66 -15.69 -5.87
C ILE A 175 1.32 -15.67 -4.50
N ALA A 176 1.37 -14.50 -3.87
CA ALA A 176 1.77 -14.34 -2.47
C ALA A 176 0.86 -13.32 -1.77
N GLY A 177 0.81 -13.34 -0.44
CA GLY A 177 -0.02 -12.42 0.33
C GLY A 177 0.68 -11.81 1.54
N ILE A 178 0.16 -10.66 1.97
CA ILE A 178 0.49 -9.97 3.22
C ILE A 178 -0.77 -9.88 4.08
N GLY A 179 -0.66 -10.14 5.38
CA GLY A 179 -1.72 -9.87 6.36
C GLY A 179 -2.18 -11.08 7.17
N GLY A 180 -2.45 -12.20 6.55
CA GLY A 180 -2.89 -13.41 7.26
C GLY A 180 -2.80 -14.67 6.42
N PRO A 181 -3.00 -15.85 7.00
CA PRO A 181 -2.93 -17.11 6.24
C PRO A 181 -4.06 -17.21 5.21
N LEU A 182 -3.68 -17.61 3.99
CA LEU A 182 -4.60 -17.93 2.89
C LEU A 182 -4.36 -19.38 2.46
N GLU A 183 -5.42 -20.11 2.18
CA GLU A 183 -5.29 -21.51 1.76
C GLU A 183 -4.62 -21.62 0.39
N GLY A 184 -3.56 -22.43 0.32
CA GLY A 184 -2.82 -22.65 -0.93
C GLY A 184 -1.95 -21.49 -1.40
N ILE A 185 -1.93 -20.35 -0.70
CA ILE A 185 -1.15 -19.16 -1.05
C ILE A 185 -0.12 -18.90 0.06
N PRO A 186 1.17 -18.71 -0.26
CA PRO A 186 2.16 -18.31 0.72
C PRO A 186 1.91 -16.87 1.17
N THR A 187 1.94 -16.65 2.48
CA THR A 187 1.66 -15.34 3.07
C THR A 187 2.67 -14.98 4.15
N LEU A 188 2.76 -13.69 4.46
CA LEU A 188 3.48 -13.19 5.63
C LEU A 188 2.65 -12.14 6.38
N SER A 189 2.88 -12.00 7.67
CA SER A 189 2.35 -10.92 8.52
C SER A 189 3.18 -10.78 9.78
N ILE A 190 2.94 -9.73 10.57
CA ILE A 190 3.31 -9.75 11.99
C ILE A 190 2.30 -10.60 12.78
N ASP A 191 2.62 -10.90 14.04
CA ASP A 191 1.65 -11.39 15.02
C ASP A 191 0.97 -10.18 15.69
N ASP A 192 -0.25 -9.84 15.25
CA ASP A 192 -1.00 -8.69 15.79
C ASP A 192 -1.40 -8.86 17.25
N VAL A 193 -1.61 -10.11 17.72
CA VAL A 193 -1.88 -10.38 19.14
C VAL A 193 -0.63 -10.08 19.96
N ALA A 194 0.53 -10.61 19.54
CA ALA A 194 1.80 -10.37 20.23
C ALA A 194 2.21 -8.90 20.18
N ALA A 195 2.01 -8.20 19.05
CA ALA A 195 2.33 -6.78 18.93
C ALA A 195 1.49 -5.91 19.89
N ALA A 196 0.17 -6.15 19.95
CA ALA A 196 -0.72 -5.45 20.88
C ALA A 196 -0.41 -5.78 22.34
N ARG A 197 -0.12 -7.03 22.62
CA ARG A 197 0.34 -7.46 23.93
C ARG A 197 1.61 -6.72 24.35
N LEU A 198 2.63 -6.67 23.50
CA LEU A 198 3.88 -5.96 23.74
C LEU A 198 3.65 -4.46 24.03
N ALA A 199 2.77 -3.80 23.27
CA ALA A 199 2.41 -2.41 23.51
C ALA A 199 1.74 -2.20 24.86
N THR A 200 0.81 -3.09 25.24
CA THR A 200 0.08 -3.02 26.51
C THR A 200 1.01 -3.34 27.71
N GLU A 201 1.84 -4.37 27.59
CA GLU A 201 2.84 -4.74 28.61
C GLU A 201 3.81 -3.59 28.90
N HIS A 202 4.24 -2.86 27.85
CA HIS A 202 5.08 -1.68 28.02
C HIS A 202 4.41 -0.64 28.95
N LEU A 203 3.14 -0.34 28.76
CA LEU A 203 2.36 0.58 29.60
C LEU A 203 2.21 0.03 31.04
N LEU A 204 1.93 -1.27 31.17
CA LEU A 204 1.80 -1.94 32.48
C LEU A 204 3.12 -1.93 33.26
N LEU A 205 4.27 -2.13 32.59
CA LEU A 205 5.60 -2.07 33.19
C LEU A 205 5.96 -0.65 33.69
N LEU A 206 5.44 0.39 33.04
CA LEU A 206 5.55 1.77 33.52
C LEU A 206 4.68 2.07 34.74
N GLY A 207 3.75 1.18 35.09
CA GLY A 207 2.88 1.29 36.24
C GLY A 207 1.47 1.77 35.93
N HIS A 208 1.09 1.91 34.66
CA HIS A 208 -0.28 2.23 34.29
C HIS A 208 -1.22 1.08 34.62
N ARG A 209 -2.43 1.42 35.13
CA ARG A 209 -3.49 0.47 35.46
C ARG A 209 -4.82 0.88 34.80
N ASP A 210 -4.97 2.15 34.48
CA ASP A 210 -6.10 2.74 33.77
C ASP A 210 -5.62 3.01 32.34
N ILE A 211 -5.77 2.00 31.49
CA ILE A 211 -5.29 1.99 30.10
C ILE A 211 -6.51 1.83 29.20
N MET A 212 -6.66 2.67 28.21
CA MET A 212 -7.71 2.55 27.19
C MET A 212 -7.11 2.06 25.87
N HIS A 213 -7.83 1.21 25.15
CA HIS A 213 -7.48 0.81 23.81
C HIS A 213 -8.39 1.50 22.78
N ILE A 214 -7.77 2.23 21.82
CA ILE A 214 -8.47 2.81 20.67
C ILE A 214 -8.11 1.99 19.44
N GLY A 215 -9.07 1.21 18.95
CA GLY A 215 -8.92 0.30 17.82
C GLY A 215 -9.87 0.59 16.67
N GLY A 216 -10.09 -0.39 15.82
CA GLY A 216 -11.06 -0.34 14.73
C GLY A 216 -12.34 -1.12 15.06
N ASP A 217 -13.22 -1.24 14.09
CA ASP A 217 -14.43 -2.05 14.24
C ASP A 217 -14.06 -3.54 14.29
N VAL A 218 -14.31 -4.18 15.44
CA VAL A 218 -13.97 -5.60 15.67
C VAL A 218 -14.79 -6.56 14.81
N ASP A 219 -15.93 -6.11 14.28
CA ASP A 219 -16.78 -6.88 13.38
C ASP A 219 -16.32 -6.77 11.91
N GLU A 220 -15.33 -5.92 11.63
CA GLU A 220 -14.73 -5.81 10.30
C GLU A 220 -13.84 -7.02 10.00
N GLN A 221 -14.20 -7.78 8.96
CA GLN A 221 -13.52 -9.04 8.61
C GLN A 221 -12.57 -8.92 7.42
N MET A 222 -12.58 -7.80 6.70
CA MET A 222 -11.84 -7.68 5.44
C MET A 222 -10.31 -7.61 5.58
N ASP A 223 -9.80 -7.45 6.79
CA ASP A 223 -8.39 -7.23 7.08
C ASP A 223 -7.75 -8.34 7.94
N PHE A 224 -8.21 -9.57 7.81
CA PHE A 224 -7.78 -10.71 8.63
C PHE A 224 -8.00 -10.51 10.14
N HIS A 225 -9.07 -9.81 10.51
CA HIS A 225 -9.44 -9.55 11.90
C HIS A 225 -8.35 -8.82 12.71
N VAL A 226 -7.59 -7.91 12.09
CA VAL A 226 -6.52 -7.15 12.76
C VAL A 226 -7.05 -6.46 14.01
N HIS A 227 -8.26 -5.86 13.94
CA HIS A 227 -8.85 -5.14 15.06
C HIS A 227 -9.15 -6.04 16.26
N SER A 228 -9.77 -7.18 16.04
CA SER A 228 -10.06 -8.16 17.11
C SER A 228 -8.79 -8.85 17.63
N LYS A 229 -7.78 -9.07 16.80
CA LYS A 229 -6.49 -9.61 17.23
C LYS A 229 -5.75 -8.63 18.15
N ARG A 230 -5.71 -7.34 17.80
CA ARG A 230 -5.08 -6.30 18.65
C ARG A 230 -5.84 -6.10 19.95
N LEU A 231 -7.18 -6.12 19.92
CA LEU A 231 -8.00 -6.12 21.14
C LEU A 231 -7.71 -7.36 22.01
N LYS A 232 -7.59 -8.54 21.40
CA LYS A 232 -7.25 -9.76 22.12
C LYS A 232 -5.92 -9.65 22.85
N GLY A 233 -4.85 -9.18 22.18
CA GLY A 233 -3.53 -9.00 22.81
C GLY A 233 -3.57 -8.00 23.96
N TYR A 234 -4.32 -6.91 23.83
CA TYR A 234 -4.57 -5.96 24.91
C TYR A 234 -5.27 -6.62 26.11
N MET A 235 -6.33 -7.38 25.89
CA MET A 235 -7.08 -8.07 26.94
C MET A 235 -6.25 -9.13 27.67
N GLU A 236 -5.43 -9.89 26.92
CA GLU A 236 -4.53 -10.90 27.48
C GLU A 236 -3.49 -10.25 28.42
N ALA A 237 -2.87 -9.15 28.01
CA ALA A 237 -1.90 -8.43 28.84
C ALA A 237 -2.54 -7.87 30.13
N LEU A 238 -3.75 -7.31 30.04
CA LEU A 238 -4.48 -6.85 31.25
C LEU A 238 -4.79 -8.00 32.20
N THR A 239 -5.28 -9.12 31.67
CA THR A 239 -5.64 -10.30 32.47
C THR A 239 -4.44 -10.86 33.21
N GLU A 240 -3.29 -10.97 32.56
CA GLU A 240 -2.05 -11.43 33.20
C GLU A 240 -1.53 -10.46 34.29
N ALA A 241 -1.82 -9.17 34.14
CA ALA A 241 -1.51 -8.16 35.17
C ALA A 241 -2.56 -8.09 36.29
N GLY A 242 -3.59 -8.95 36.27
CA GLY A 242 -4.69 -8.98 37.25
C GLY A 242 -5.66 -7.79 37.13
N ILE A 243 -5.76 -7.17 35.97
CA ILE A 243 -6.66 -6.06 35.68
C ILE A 243 -7.85 -6.61 34.88
N PRO A 244 -9.09 -6.53 35.41
CA PRO A 244 -10.27 -6.97 34.67
C PRO A 244 -10.48 -6.07 33.45
N TYR A 245 -10.80 -6.69 32.30
CA TYR A 245 -11.19 -5.96 31.12
C TYR A 245 -12.59 -5.34 31.32
N ASP A 246 -12.71 -4.06 30.99
CA ASP A 246 -13.97 -3.32 30.93
C ASP A 246 -14.26 -2.94 29.48
N GLN A 247 -15.48 -3.18 29.01
CA GLN A 247 -15.89 -2.79 27.66
C GLN A 247 -15.77 -1.29 27.41
N ASP A 248 -15.96 -0.46 28.44
CA ASP A 248 -15.78 0.99 28.36
C ASP A 248 -14.31 1.40 28.13
N SER A 249 -13.35 0.49 28.31
CA SER A 249 -11.92 0.71 28.02
C SER A 249 -11.54 0.48 26.56
N TYR A 250 -12.50 0.12 25.70
CA TYR A 250 -12.32 -0.01 24.26
C TYR A 250 -13.18 0.98 23.48
N VAL A 251 -12.59 1.67 22.52
CA VAL A 251 -13.32 2.58 21.61
C VAL A 251 -12.89 2.32 20.17
N ALA A 252 -13.87 2.06 19.30
CA ALA A 252 -13.65 1.89 17.89
C ALA A 252 -13.58 3.24 17.15
N THR A 253 -12.62 3.36 16.24
CA THR A 253 -12.47 4.50 15.33
C THR A 253 -11.97 4.05 13.99
N ARG A 254 -12.07 4.91 12.97
CA ARG A 254 -11.39 4.67 11.70
C ARG A 254 -9.88 4.91 11.89
N PHE A 255 -9.07 4.16 11.17
CA PHE A 255 -7.60 4.32 11.18
C PHE A 255 -7.19 5.52 10.33
N ASP A 256 -7.61 6.71 10.78
CA ASP A 256 -7.18 7.99 10.22
C ASP A 256 -7.06 9.05 11.33
N ILE A 257 -6.13 9.99 11.16
CA ILE A 257 -5.85 11.05 12.13
C ILE A 257 -7.10 11.89 12.47
N PRO A 258 -7.94 12.34 11.49
CA PRO A 258 -9.12 13.15 11.79
C PRO A 258 -10.18 12.42 12.63
N SER A 259 -10.41 11.14 12.41
CA SER A 259 -11.38 10.34 13.19
C SER A 259 -10.86 10.10 14.60
N ALA A 260 -9.60 9.70 14.73
CA ALA A 260 -8.94 9.51 16.02
C ALA A 260 -8.87 10.79 16.86
N TYR A 261 -8.62 11.94 16.23
CA TYR A 261 -8.65 13.24 16.89
C TYR A 261 -10.03 13.54 17.49
N ARG A 262 -11.14 13.28 16.76
CA ARG A 262 -12.50 13.49 17.29
C ARG A 262 -12.80 12.58 18.47
N VAL A 263 -12.45 11.29 18.35
CA VAL A 263 -12.60 10.30 19.42
C VAL A 263 -11.73 10.67 20.62
N GLY A 264 -10.49 11.06 20.40
CA GLY A 264 -9.58 11.54 21.43
C GLY A 264 -10.18 12.73 22.22
N LYS A 265 -10.79 13.69 21.55
CA LYS A 265 -11.47 14.82 22.23
C LYS A 265 -12.65 14.35 23.10
N GLN A 266 -13.42 13.38 22.66
CA GLN A 266 -14.54 12.82 23.44
C GLN A 266 -14.04 12.11 24.71
N ILE A 267 -13.02 11.25 24.57
CA ILE A 267 -12.43 10.49 25.68
C ILE A 267 -11.75 11.42 26.68
N LEU A 268 -10.91 12.33 26.19
CA LEU A 268 -10.05 13.17 27.02
C LEU A 268 -10.77 14.40 27.58
N GLY A 269 -11.94 14.75 27.06
CA GLY A 269 -12.70 15.94 27.46
C GLY A 269 -13.31 15.84 28.85
N ASP A 270 -13.57 14.63 29.39
CA ASP A 270 -14.03 14.43 30.76
C ASP A 270 -12.85 14.05 31.68
N PRO A 271 -12.37 14.97 32.55
CA PRO A 271 -11.25 14.71 33.43
C PRO A 271 -11.46 13.52 34.40
N ARG A 272 -12.73 13.16 34.71
CA ARG A 272 -13.04 12.07 35.64
C ARG A 272 -12.92 10.68 35.00
N ARG A 273 -13.04 10.63 33.68
CA ARG A 273 -13.01 9.38 32.90
C ARG A 273 -11.74 9.24 32.05
N ARG A 274 -10.85 10.24 32.17
CA ARG A 274 -9.59 10.25 31.39
C ARG A 274 -8.68 9.11 31.83
N PRO A 275 -8.24 8.23 30.90
CA PRO A 275 -7.27 7.18 31.22
C PRO A 275 -5.89 7.80 31.50
N THR A 276 -4.99 7.05 32.17
CA THR A 276 -3.59 7.46 32.34
C THR A 276 -2.72 7.08 31.14
N ALA A 277 -3.19 6.13 30.32
CA ALA A 277 -2.51 5.71 29.11
C ALA A 277 -3.50 5.27 28.04
N ILE A 278 -3.08 5.43 26.77
CA ILE A 278 -3.82 4.96 25.59
C ILE A 278 -2.90 4.07 24.76
N PHE A 279 -3.37 2.85 24.51
CA PHE A 279 -2.86 2.01 23.43
C PHE A 279 -3.70 2.29 22.18
N ALA A 280 -3.11 2.92 21.18
CA ALA A 280 -3.71 3.16 19.89
C ALA A 280 -3.32 2.04 18.90
N ALA A 281 -4.31 1.47 18.23
CA ALA A 281 -4.08 0.33 17.35
C ALA A 281 -3.22 0.64 16.11
N ALA A 282 -3.03 1.91 15.78
CA ALA A 282 -2.15 2.38 14.71
C ALA A 282 -1.54 3.73 15.09
N ASP A 283 -0.40 4.10 14.52
CA ASP A 283 0.24 5.39 14.77
C ASP A 283 -0.60 6.58 14.26
N GLU A 284 -1.35 6.43 13.17
CA GLU A 284 -2.30 7.46 12.73
C GLU A 284 -3.38 7.74 13.80
N VAL A 285 -3.81 6.67 14.51
CA VAL A 285 -4.73 6.81 15.65
C VAL A 285 -4.03 7.49 16.83
N ALA A 286 -2.81 7.08 17.17
CA ALA A 286 -2.02 7.67 18.24
C ALA A 286 -1.76 9.18 18.02
N ILE A 287 -1.39 9.57 16.81
CA ILE A 287 -1.16 10.96 16.41
C ILE A 287 -2.45 11.78 16.57
N GLY A 288 -3.60 11.26 16.14
CA GLY A 288 -4.88 11.90 16.32
C GLY A 288 -5.20 12.16 17.80
N VAL A 289 -4.93 11.18 18.67
CA VAL A 289 -5.10 11.31 20.14
C VAL A 289 -4.15 12.35 20.71
N ILE A 290 -2.87 12.35 20.32
CA ILE A 290 -1.88 13.35 20.78
C ILE A 290 -2.30 14.76 20.39
N LEU A 291 -2.82 14.95 19.19
CA LEU A 291 -3.33 16.24 18.74
C LEU A 291 -4.56 16.69 19.56
N ALA A 292 -5.47 15.77 19.89
CA ALA A 292 -6.60 16.04 20.77
C ALA A 292 -6.16 16.40 22.19
N ALA A 293 -5.20 15.68 22.75
CA ALA A 293 -4.59 15.96 24.05
C ALA A 293 -3.97 17.36 24.09
N ARG A 294 -3.19 17.71 23.07
CA ARG A 294 -2.56 19.04 22.95
C ARG A 294 -3.58 20.16 22.94
N GLU A 295 -4.69 20.04 22.19
CA GLU A 295 -5.75 21.05 22.15
C GLU A 295 -6.46 21.22 23.50
N LEU A 296 -6.60 20.11 24.25
CA LEU A 296 -7.20 20.13 25.59
C LEU A 296 -6.23 20.53 26.72
N GLY A 297 -5.00 20.89 26.38
CA GLY A 297 -3.98 21.24 27.38
C GLY A 297 -3.46 20.06 28.19
N ILE A 298 -3.57 18.83 27.67
CA ILE A 298 -3.12 17.61 28.30
C ILE A 298 -1.72 17.29 27.79
N SER A 299 -0.77 17.17 28.71
CA SER A 299 0.63 16.88 28.37
C SER A 299 0.84 15.39 28.10
N VAL A 300 1.47 15.10 26.95
CA VAL A 300 1.98 13.76 26.64
C VAL A 300 3.51 13.83 26.77
N PRO A 301 4.14 13.00 27.62
CA PRO A 301 3.59 11.85 28.35
C PRO A 301 3.09 12.15 29.77
N ASP A 302 3.25 13.38 30.29
CA ASP A 302 3.15 13.69 31.71
C ASP A 302 1.75 13.42 32.33
N ASP A 303 0.70 13.76 31.60
CA ASP A 303 -0.70 13.55 32.03
C ASP A 303 -1.33 12.33 31.34
N LEU A 304 -0.80 11.93 30.19
CA LEU A 304 -1.29 10.84 29.35
C LEU A 304 -0.14 10.17 28.60
N SER A 305 0.07 8.90 28.82
CA SER A 305 0.97 8.10 27.97
C SER A 305 0.22 7.61 26.71
N VAL A 306 0.90 7.63 25.56
CA VAL A 306 0.34 7.14 24.29
C VAL A 306 1.36 6.23 23.60
N ILE A 307 0.92 5.04 23.17
CA ILE A 307 1.71 4.10 22.35
C ILE A 307 0.91 3.69 21.13
N GLY A 308 1.59 3.52 20.00
CA GLY A 308 0.99 3.09 18.73
C GLY A 308 1.59 1.80 18.17
N ILE A 309 1.16 1.46 16.96
CA ILE A 309 1.75 0.42 16.10
C ILE A 309 1.97 1.07 14.74
N ASP A 310 3.07 0.79 14.06
CA ASP A 310 3.50 1.01 12.68
C ASP A 310 4.95 1.50 12.59
N ASN A 311 5.40 2.30 13.54
CA ASN A 311 6.59 3.16 13.44
C ASN A 311 6.49 4.10 12.22
N HIS A 312 5.32 4.76 12.11
CA HIS A 312 5.05 5.76 11.07
C HIS A 312 6.15 6.85 11.05
N PRO A 313 6.56 7.39 9.89
CA PRO A 313 7.59 8.45 9.82
C PRO A 313 7.32 9.67 10.70
N LEU A 314 6.04 10.02 10.91
CA LEU A 314 5.67 11.08 11.84
C LEU A 314 5.87 10.73 13.31
N ALA A 315 6.03 9.44 13.67
CA ALA A 315 6.21 9.03 15.06
C ALA A 315 7.43 9.70 15.71
N GLU A 316 8.50 9.90 14.95
CA GLU A 316 9.68 10.64 15.44
C GLU A 316 9.35 12.09 15.81
N MET A 317 8.59 12.79 14.95
CA MET A 317 8.21 14.19 15.17
C MET A 317 7.27 14.38 16.37
N PHE A 318 6.45 13.38 16.68
CA PHE A 318 5.55 13.37 17.83
C PHE A 318 6.18 12.75 19.09
N GLY A 319 7.42 12.27 18.99
CA GLY A 319 8.06 11.50 20.06
C GLY A 319 7.28 10.22 20.40
N LEU A 320 6.53 9.65 19.44
CA LEU A 320 5.60 8.54 19.66
C LEU A 320 6.36 7.21 19.82
N THR A 321 6.20 6.58 20.98
CA THR A 321 6.57 5.17 21.21
C THR A 321 5.66 4.29 20.38
N SER A 322 6.22 3.36 19.60
CA SER A 322 5.46 2.57 18.65
C SER A 322 6.04 1.17 18.46
N ILE A 323 5.20 0.24 18.04
CA ILE A 323 5.63 -1.09 17.59
C ILE A 323 5.91 -1.02 16.08
N GLU A 324 7.17 -1.22 15.72
CA GLU A 324 7.59 -1.25 14.30
C GLU A 324 7.21 -2.55 13.63
N GLN A 325 6.58 -2.48 12.45
CA GLN A 325 6.17 -3.64 11.66
C GLN A 325 6.78 -3.69 10.24
N ARG A 326 7.50 -2.66 9.80
CA ARG A 326 8.23 -2.60 8.52
C ARG A 326 7.38 -3.01 7.30
N PRO A 327 6.29 -2.28 6.99
CA PRO A 327 5.42 -2.62 5.85
C PRO A 327 6.16 -2.56 4.50
N ASP A 328 7.14 -1.68 4.36
CA ASP A 328 8.03 -1.59 3.20
C ASP A 328 8.77 -2.92 2.93
N LEU A 329 9.40 -3.51 3.96
CA LEU A 329 10.10 -4.79 3.84
C LEU A 329 9.15 -5.97 3.61
N GLN A 330 7.93 -5.90 4.13
CA GLN A 330 6.89 -6.90 3.83
C GLN A 330 6.60 -6.90 2.32
N GLY A 331 6.47 -5.72 1.73
CA GLY A 331 6.29 -5.55 0.29
C GLY A 331 7.45 -6.12 -0.53
N GLU A 332 8.69 -5.79 -0.17
CA GLU A 332 9.89 -6.32 -0.85
C GLU A 332 9.97 -7.85 -0.79
N GLN A 333 9.66 -8.43 0.38
CA GLN A 333 9.76 -9.86 0.59
C GLN A 333 8.75 -10.66 -0.24
N VAL A 334 7.50 -10.20 -0.37
CA VAL A 334 6.52 -10.90 -1.21
C VAL A 334 6.84 -10.77 -2.70
N VAL A 335 7.45 -9.65 -3.12
CA VAL A 335 7.97 -9.50 -4.48
C VAL A 335 9.07 -10.54 -4.74
N ASP A 336 10.02 -10.69 -3.81
CA ASP A 336 11.06 -11.72 -3.94
C ASP A 336 10.44 -13.11 -4.15
N TRP A 337 9.40 -13.45 -3.39
CA TRP A 337 8.74 -14.75 -3.51
C TRP A 337 8.08 -14.96 -4.88
N VAL A 338 7.29 -14.00 -5.36
CA VAL A 338 6.59 -14.16 -6.65
C VAL A 338 7.56 -14.12 -7.83
N ILE A 339 8.62 -13.33 -7.78
CA ILE A 339 9.62 -13.29 -8.84
C ILE A 339 10.46 -14.57 -8.87
N ARG A 340 10.87 -15.09 -7.73
CA ARG A 340 11.59 -16.38 -7.68
C ARG A 340 10.73 -17.54 -8.20
N GLN A 341 9.43 -17.57 -7.90
CA GLN A 341 8.52 -18.55 -8.48
C GLN A 341 8.39 -18.41 -10.01
N LEU A 342 8.54 -17.19 -10.56
CA LEU A 342 8.56 -16.97 -12.01
C LEU A 342 9.86 -17.42 -12.68
N GLU A 343 10.99 -17.28 -11.99
CA GLU A 343 12.34 -17.44 -12.56
C GLU A 343 12.98 -18.80 -12.23
N GLU A 344 12.66 -19.36 -11.06
CA GLU A 344 13.21 -20.61 -10.55
C GLU A 344 12.13 -21.72 -10.55
N PRO A 345 12.03 -22.56 -11.57
CA PRO A 345 11.02 -23.62 -11.62
C PRO A 345 11.08 -24.55 -10.40
N GLY A 346 9.95 -24.70 -9.70
CA GLY A 346 9.84 -25.54 -8.50
C GLY A 346 10.24 -24.87 -7.20
N TRP A 347 10.70 -23.62 -7.21
CA TRP A 347 10.94 -22.88 -5.97
C TRP A 347 9.61 -22.54 -5.28
N THR A 348 9.56 -22.70 -3.98
CA THR A 348 8.44 -22.30 -3.11
C THR A 348 8.97 -21.64 -1.84
N PRO A 349 8.25 -20.70 -1.25
CA PRO A 349 8.62 -20.12 0.04
C PRO A 349 8.74 -21.22 1.13
N PRO A 350 9.64 -21.03 2.11
CA PRO A 350 9.96 -22.06 3.11
C PRO A 350 8.78 -22.40 4.03
N LYS A 351 7.82 -21.50 4.18
CA LYS A 351 6.61 -21.68 5.00
C LYS A 351 5.38 -21.19 4.25
N ARG A 352 4.24 -21.82 4.51
CA ARG A 352 2.94 -21.34 3.99
C ARG A 352 2.56 -20.00 4.57
N HIS A 353 2.84 -19.77 5.85
CA HIS A 353 2.67 -18.50 6.52
C HIS A 353 3.94 -18.17 7.32
N THR A 354 4.51 -16.99 7.06
CA THR A 354 5.71 -16.49 7.75
C THR A 354 5.31 -15.35 8.68
N VAL A 355 5.58 -15.52 9.97
CA VAL A 355 5.41 -14.46 10.97
C VAL A 355 6.69 -13.66 11.05
N LEU A 356 6.59 -12.36 10.84
CA LEU A 356 7.71 -11.42 10.94
C LEU A 356 7.79 -10.83 12.35
N PRO A 357 8.99 -10.48 12.82
CA PRO A 357 9.15 -9.85 14.11
C PRO A 357 8.55 -8.43 14.10
N ALA A 358 7.95 -8.06 15.25
CA ALA A 358 7.59 -6.68 15.55
C ALA A 358 8.48 -6.17 16.70
N THR A 359 8.92 -4.92 16.65
CA THR A 359 9.91 -4.37 17.58
C THR A 359 9.36 -3.11 18.27
N LEU A 360 9.50 -3.03 19.59
CA LEU A 360 9.16 -1.82 20.33
C LEU A 360 10.23 -0.74 20.11
N ILE A 361 9.82 0.39 19.56
CA ILE A 361 10.65 1.60 19.41
C ILE A 361 10.21 2.61 20.48
N MET A 362 10.98 2.70 21.54
CA MET A 362 10.70 3.62 22.64
C MET A 362 11.09 5.06 22.27
N ARG A 363 10.19 6.01 22.58
CA ARG A 363 10.38 7.45 22.46
C ARG A 363 9.84 8.16 23.70
N SER A 364 9.42 9.40 23.57
CA SER A 364 9.03 10.27 24.70
C SER A 364 7.52 10.32 24.99
N SER A 365 6.67 9.60 24.27
CA SER A 365 5.22 9.65 24.49
C SER A 365 4.69 8.77 25.61
N THR A 366 5.55 8.01 26.27
CA THR A 366 5.21 7.14 27.40
C THR A 366 6.11 7.40 28.61
N ALA A 367 5.53 7.48 29.79
CA ALA A 367 6.24 7.67 31.07
C ALA A 367 5.46 6.99 32.20
N ARG A 368 5.98 7.00 33.41
CA ARG A 368 5.24 6.55 34.59
C ARG A 368 4.03 7.45 34.87
N PRO A 369 2.88 6.88 35.26
CA PRO A 369 1.69 7.69 35.59
C PRO A 369 1.99 8.60 36.79
N ARG A 370 1.54 9.85 36.69
CA ARG A 370 1.54 10.77 37.85
C ARG A 370 0.49 10.32 38.87
N PRO A 371 0.77 10.41 40.19
CA PRO A 371 -0.25 10.21 41.19
C PRO A 371 -1.44 11.14 40.95
N ARG A 372 -2.66 10.58 40.88
CA ARG A 372 -3.86 11.43 40.87
C ARG A 372 -3.99 12.07 42.24
N ILE A 373 -3.85 13.40 42.30
CA ILE A 373 -4.19 14.16 43.51
C ILE A 373 -5.73 14.11 43.58
N GLY A 374 -6.25 13.39 44.58
CA GLY A 374 -7.66 13.20 44.84
C GLY A 374 -8.39 14.47 45.21
#